data_518e58d39b451641e6825ba8a4bf461e
#
_entry.id   518e58d39b451641e6825ba8a4bf461e
#
_cell.length_a   1.000
_cell.length_b   1.000
_cell.length_c   1.000
_cell.angle_alpha   90.00
_cell.angle_beta   90.00
_cell.angle_gamma   90.00
#
_symmetry.space_group_name_H-M   'P 1'
#
loop_
_entity.id
_entity.type
_entity.pdbx_description
1 polymer ?
#
loop_
_entity_poly.entity_id
_entity_poly.type
_entity_poly.pdbx_seq_one_letter_code
_entity_poly.pdbx_strand_id
1 'polypeptide(L)'
;QYGLGDDYSERKWYFKRLALDFNHTQPALWDVPMNTLATGMAALVASGYRVYSGRQVEAAWMKPVFLQMEAAMLKNNKVVQMDYSDKGYLYQVMVCLAMDLEARAKQASSPEMKAQWKEMGGQVLSTVLHVPPDKVVLGPKGITFK
;
A
#
# COMPACT_ATOMS: atom_id res chain seq x y z
N GLN A 1 2.70 25.51 -17.00
CA GLN A 1 3.62 25.43 -15.85
C GLN A 1 3.02 26.07 -14.61
N TYR A 2 2.86 25.34 -13.59
CA TYR A 2 2.43 25.87 -12.31
C TYR A 2 3.64 26.43 -11.53
N GLY A 3 3.35 27.31 -10.59
CA GLY A 3 4.36 27.80 -9.68
C GLY A 3 4.93 26.66 -8.85
N LEU A 4 6.20 26.35 -9.04
CA LEU A 4 6.81 25.20 -8.41
C LEU A 4 6.66 25.22 -6.89
N GLY A 5 6.75 26.40 -6.29
CA GLY A 5 6.62 26.54 -4.85
C GLY A 5 5.26 26.13 -4.32
N ASP A 6 4.23 26.71 -4.90
CA ASP A 6 2.85 26.46 -4.46
C ASP A 6 2.44 25.02 -4.73
N ASP A 7 2.74 24.53 -5.94
CA ASP A 7 2.38 23.18 -6.32
C ASP A 7 3.14 22.15 -5.48
N TYR A 8 4.43 22.39 -5.22
CA TYR A 8 5.23 21.53 -4.38
C TYR A 8 4.68 21.49 -2.96
N SER A 9 4.32 22.64 -2.41
CA SER A 9 3.76 22.74 -1.06
C SER A 9 2.43 22.01 -0.94
N GLU A 10 1.56 22.15 -1.94
CA GLU A 10 0.27 21.46 -1.98
C GLU A 10 0.44 19.95 -2.04
N ARG A 11 1.34 19.45 -2.88
CA ARG A 11 1.61 18.01 -2.99
C ARG A 11 2.20 17.46 -1.69
N LYS A 12 3.16 18.18 -1.11
CA LYS A 12 3.77 17.78 0.15
C LYS A 12 2.72 17.70 1.25
N TRP A 13 1.84 18.69 1.32
CA TRP A 13 0.74 18.71 2.27
C TRP A 13 -0.22 17.54 2.06
N TYR A 14 -0.57 17.26 0.81
CA TYR A 14 -1.45 16.17 0.45
C TYR A 14 -0.88 14.82 0.91
N PHE A 15 0.37 14.53 0.59
CA PHE A 15 0.99 13.26 0.97
C PHE A 15 1.17 13.15 2.48
N LYS A 16 1.51 14.23 3.14
CA LYS A 16 1.58 14.26 4.60
C LYS A 16 0.23 13.93 5.22
N ARG A 17 -0.84 14.47 4.65
CA ARG A 17 -2.20 14.22 5.10
C ARG A 17 -2.59 12.77 4.94
N LEU A 18 -2.25 12.17 3.79
CA LEU A 18 -2.51 10.76 3.54
C LEU A 18 -1.84 9.86 4.58
N ALA A 19 -0.58 10.14 4.88
CA ALA A 19 0.17 9.36 5.87
C ALA A 19 -0.43 9.51 7.27
N LEU A 20 -0.81 10.72 7.66
CA LEU A 20 -1.43 10.97 8.95
C LEU A 20 -2.79 10.27 9.07
N ASP A 21 -3.62 10.36 8.06
CA ASP A 21 -4.94 9.73 8.06
C ASP A 21 -4.81 8.21 8.17
N PHE A 22 -3.87 7.62 7.43
CA PHE A 22 -3.60 6.20 7.55
C PHE A 22 -3.18 5.83 8.98
N ASN A 23 -2.20 6.55 9.53
CA ASN A 23 -1.65 6.23 10.85
C ASN A 23 -2.69 6.35 11.97
N HIS A 24 -3.67 7.23 11.80
CA HIS A 24 -4.71 7.42 12.80
C HIS A 24 -5.74 6.29 12.80
N THR A 25 -5.90 5.57 11.72
CA THR A 25 -7.03 4.64 11.55
C THR A 25 -6.61 3.21 11.32
N GLN A 26 -5.80 2.94 10.30
CA GLN A 26 -5.62 1.58 9.81
C GLN A 26 -4.80 0.67 10.72
N PRO A 27 -3.65 1.09 11.26
CA PRO A 27 -2.86 0.17 12.08
C PRO A 27 -3.64 -0.32 13.32
N ALA A 28 -4.43 0.55 13.94
CA ALA A 28 -5.23 0.16 15.08
C ALA A 28 -6.34 -0.84 14.69
N LEU A 29 -7.01 -0.58 13.56
CA LEU A 29 -8.05 -1.49 13.06
C LEU A 29 -7.48 -2.85 12.68
N TRP A 30 -6.25 -2.87 12.16
CA TRP A 30 -5.60 -4.09 11.72
C TRP A 30 -4.88 -4.83 12.84
N ASP A 31 -4.74 -4.20 14.01
CA ASP A 31 -3.94 -4.72 15.11
C ASP A 31 -2.49 -4.95 14.70
N VAL A 32 -1.89 -3.94 14.08
CA VAL A 32 -0.49 -3.98 13.61
C VAL A 32 0.21 -2.69 14.05
N PRO A 33 1.55 -2.72 14.15
CA PRO A 33 2.29 -1.50 14.53
C PRO A 33 2.36 -0.48 13.41
N MET A 34 2.46 0.79 13.77
CA MET A 34 2.79 1.86 12.83
C MET A 34 4.30 1.87 12.55
N ASN A 35 4.67 2.53 11.46
CA ASN A 35 6.06 2.86 11.14
C ASN A 35 6.96 1.63 10.91
N THR A 36 6.38 0.50 10.51
CA THR A 36 7.17 -0.67 10.12
C THR A 36 7.00 -0.92 8.62
N LEU A 37 8.06 -1.42 7.99
CA LEU A 37 8.00 -1.75 6.56
C LEU A 37 6.94 -2.79 6.25
N ALA A 38 6.76 -3.76 7.15
CA ALA A 38 5.74 -4.80 6.97
C ALA A 38 4.34 -4.20 6.93
N THR A 39 4.03 -3.20 7.76
CA THR A 39 2.76 -2.49 7.72
C THR A 39 2.59 -1.72 6.41
N GLY A 40 3.66 -1.05 5.96
CA GLY A 40 3.65 -0.35 4.67
C GLY A 40 3.40 -1.28 3.50
N MET A 41 4.06 -2.44 3.49
CA MET A 41 3.86 -3.45 2.46
C MET A 41 2.44 -4.02 2.50
N ALA A 42 1.92 -4.27 3.71
CA ALA A 42 0.55 -4.73 3.87
C ALA A 42 -0.45 -3.71 3.29
N ALA A 43 -0.21 -2.42 3.51
CA ALA A 43 -1.03 -1.36 2.93
C ALA A 43 -1.00 -1.38 1.41
N LEU A 44 0.18 -1.53 0.81
CA LEU A 44 0.31 -1.64 -0.66
C LEU A 44 -0.43 -2.86 -1.20
N VAL A 45 -0.31 -4.00 -0.53
CA VAL A 45 -1.00 -5.21 -0.95
C VAL A 45 -2.51 -5.01 -0.90
N ALA A 46 -3.03 -4.47 0.19
CA ALA A 46 -4.47 -4.23 0.33
C ALA A 46 -4.99 -3.27 -0.74
N SER A 47 -4.31 -2.14 -0.94
CA SER A 47 -4.71 -1.14 -1.92
C SER A 47 -4.62 -1.67 -3.34
N GLY A 48 -3.52 -2.32 -3.68
CA GLY A 48 -3.34 -2.94 -5.00
C GLY A 48 -4.43 -3.98 -5.28
N TYR A 49 -4.75 -4.80 -4.29
CA TYR A 49 -5.76 -5.83 -4.44
C TYR A 49 -7.16 -5.24 -4.64
N ARG A 50 -7.53 -4.23 -3.84
CA ARG A 50 -8.81 -3.56 -4.00
C ARG A 50 -8.97 -2.94 -5.38
N VAL A 51 -7.94 -2.23 -5.81
CA VAL A 51 -7.97 -1.53 -7.11
C VAL A 51 -7.97 -2.51 -8.27
N TYR A 52 -7.16 -3.55 -8.20
CA TYR A 52 -7.06 -4.54 -9.27
C TYR A 52 -8.29 -5.44 -9.33
N SER A 53 -8.70 -6.03 -8.22
CA SER A 53 -9.76 -7.04 -8.19
C SER A 53 -11.16 -6.45 -8.05
N GLY A 54 -11.26 -5.22 -7.55
CA GLY A 54 -12.55 -4.60 -7.21
C GLY A 54 -13.19 -5.20 -5.96
N ARG A 55 -12.48 -6.07 -5.24
CA ARG A 55 -13.02 -6.75 -4.07
C ARG A 55 -12.72 -5.98 -2.79
N GLN A 56 -13.58 -6.13 -1.81
CA GLN A 56 -13.38 -5.59 -0.48
C GLN A 56 -12.25 -6.34 0.24
N VAL A 57 -11.57 -5.64 1.13
CA VAL A 57 -10.58 -6.24 2.03
C VAL A 57 -11.03 -5.94 3.45
N GLU A 58 -11.27 -6.98 4.24
CA GLU A 58 -11.71 -6.80 5.62
C GLU A 58 -10.51 -6.50 6.52
N ALA A 59 -10.73 -5.64 7.51
CA ALA A 59 -9.67 -5.27 8.45
C ALA A 59 -9.06 -6.48 9.15
N ALA A 60 -9.89 -7.48 9.48
CA ALA A 60 -9.44 -8.70 10.16
C ALA A 60 -8.44 -9.52 9.33
N TRP A 61 -8.43 -9.35 8.02
CA TRP A 61 -7.49 -10.08 7.15
C TRP A 61 -6.09 -9.47 7.16
N MET A 62 -5.96 -8.25 7.65
CA MET A 62 -4.71 -7.50 7.51
C MET A 62 -3.63 -7.92 8.50
N LYS A 63 -4.00 -8.42 9.67
CA LYS A 63 -3.01 -8.96 10.60
C LYS A 63 -2.23 -10.14 10.00
N PRO A 64 -2.89 -11.15 9.42
CA PRO A 64 -2.17 -12.22 8.69
C PRO A 64 -1.32 -11.69 7.55
N VAL A 65 -1.81 -10.72 6.77
CA VAL A 65 -1.02 -10.11 5.68
C VAL A 65 0.25 -9.45 6.24
N PHE A 66 0.11 -8.69 7.32
CA PHE A 66 1.25 -8.07 8.00
C PHE A 66 2.29 -9.11 8.41
N LEU A 67 1.84 -10.19 9.05
CA LEU A 67 2.76 -11.24 9.51
C LEU A 67 3.48 -11.91 8.34
N GLN A 68 2.80 -12.11 7.22
CA GLN A 68 3.42 -12.65 6.02
C GLN A 68 4.48 -11.70 5.44
N MET A 69 4.19 -10.40 5.43
CA MET A 69 5.15 -9.40 4.96
C MET A 69 6.35 -9.31 5.90
N GLU A 70 6.12 -9.33 7.20
CA GLU A 70 7.18 -9.32 8.19
C GLU A 70 8.11 -10.52 8.01
N ALA A 71 7.55 -11.71 7.87
CA ALA A 71 8.34 -12.93 7.67
C ALA A 71 9.19 -12.85 6.40
N ALA A 72 8.61 -12.32 5.31
CA ALA A 72 9.36 -12.16 4.06
C ALA A 72 10.51 -11.16 4.21
N MET A 73 10.29 -10.07 4.94
CA MET A 73 11.30 -9.05 5.14
C MET A 73 12.46 -9.51 6.02
N LEU A 74 12.18 -10.32 7.02
CA LEU A 74 13.22 -10.85 7.91
C LEU A 74 14.21 -11.77 7.18
N LYS A 75 13.82 -12.28 6.00
CA LYS A 75 14.71 -13.07 5.15
C LYS A 75 15.59 -12.22 4.25
N ASN A 76 15.36 -10.91 4.21
CA ASN A 76 16.08 -10.01 3.32
C ASN A 76 17.12 -9.22 4.13
N ASN A 77 18.39 -9.57 3.94
CA ASN A 77 19.49 -8.94 4.69
C ASN A 77 19.58 -7.44 4.48
N LYS A 78 19.27 -6.95 3.28
CA LYS A 78 19.31 -5.51 3.01
C LYS A 78 18.28 -4.77 3.83
N VAL A 79 17.09 -5.34 3.99
CA VAL A 79 16.02 -4.76 4.81
C VAL A 79 16.40 -4.81 6.29
N VAL A 80 16.90 -5.95 6.76
CA VAL A 80 17.28 -6.13 8.16
C VAL A 80 18.36 -5.14 8.55
N GLN A 81 19.32 -4.87 7.65
CA GLN A 81 20.44 -3.97 7.91
C GLN A 81 20.13 -2.50 7.65
N MET A 82 18.96 -2.21 7.10
CA MET A 82 18.56 -0.83 6.82
C MET A 82 18.43 -0.06 8.14
N ASP A 83 18.90 1.19 8.17
CA ASP A 83 18.81 1.96 9.40
C ASP A 83 17.36 2.42 9.67
N TYR A 84 17.12 2.85 10.90
CA TYR A 84 15.78 3.21 11.37
C TYR A 84 15.18 4.36 10.57
N SER A 85 16.00 5.34 10.22
CA SER A 85 15.57 6.51 9.45
C SER A 85 15.09 6.13 8.05
N ASP A 86 15.84 5.26 7.37
CA ASP A 86 15.49 4.80 6.04
C ASP A 86 14.22 3.94 6.05
N LYS A 87 14.06 3.11 7.07
CA LYS A 87 12.84 2.31 7.24
C LYS A 87 11.62 3.20 7.42
N GLY A 88 11.74 4.25 8.23
CA GLY A 88 10.65 5.20 8.44
C GLY A 88 10.26 5.93 7.17
N TYR A 89 11.25 6.34 6.39
CA TYR A 89 11.01 7.02 5.12
C TYR A 89 10.29 6.09 4.14
N LEU A 90 10.76 4.86 3.99
CA LEU A 90 10.13 3.88 3.11
C LEU A 90 8.70 3.56 3.53
N TYR A 91 8.46 3.44 4.83
CA TYR A 91 7.12 3.24 5.35
C TYR A 91 6.18 4.34 4.87
N GLN A 92 6.59 5.59 5.02
CA GLN A 92 5.76 6.73 4.59
C GLN A 92 5.51 6.70 3.09
N VAL A 93 6.52 6.39 2.30
CA VAL A 93 6.38 6.28 0.85
C VAL A 93 5.36 5.21 0.48
N MET A 94 5.45 4.03 1.09
CA MET A 94 4.54 2.93 0.81
C MET A 94 3.10 3.28 1.18
N VAL A 95 2.89 3.88 2.34
CA VAL A 95 1.56 4.29 2.79
C VAL A 95 0.98 5.36 1.85
N CYS A 96 1.78 6.34 1.47
CA CYS A 96 1.33 7.38 0.54
C CYS A 96 0.96 6.80 -0.82
N LEU A 97 1.77 5.89 -1.34
CA LEU A 97 1.48 5.22 -2.61
C LEU A 97 0.17 4.42 -2.53
N ALA A 98 -0.02 3.69 -1.44
CA ALA A 98 -1.23 2.90 -1.23
C ALA A 98 -2.48 3.77 -1.20
N MET A 99 -2.45 4.83 -0.42
CA MET A 99 -3.60 5.72 -0.26
C MET A 99 -3.88 6.53 -1.53
N ASP A 100 -2.83 7.00 -2.20
CA ASP A 100 -2.99 7.75 -3.44
C ASP A 100 -3.56 6.86 -4.55
N LEU A 101 -3.11 5.62 -4.64
CA LEU A 101 -3.63 4.65 -5.61
C LEU A 101 -5.15 4.48 -5.44
N GLU A 102 -5.61 4.27 -4.22
CA GLU A 102 -7.04 4.10 -3.96
C GLU A 102 -7.83 5.38 -4.25
N ALA A 103 -7.29 6.54 -3.87
CA ALA A 103 -7.96 7.82 -4.10
C ALA A 103 -8.13 8.09 -5.59
N ARG A 104 -7.08 7.87 -6.38
CA ARG A 104 -7.14 8.10 -7.82
C ARG A 104 -8.04 7.10 -8.52
N ALA A 105 -8.01 5.85 -8.09
CA ALA A 105 -8.91 4.83 -8.65
C ALA A 105 -10.38 5.19 -8.42
N LYS A 106 -10.71 5.72 -7.25
CA LYS A 106 -12.07 6.18 -6.92
C LYS A 106 -12.50 7.38 -7.75
N GLN A 107 -11.56 8.25 -8.10
CA GLN A 107 -11.83 9.46 -8.88
C GLN A 107 -11.91 9.20 -10.38
N ALA A 108 -11.48 8.04 -10.84
CA ALA A 108 -11.52 7.70 -12.26
C ALA A 108 -12.95 7.64 -12.73
N SER A 109 -13.28 8.44 -13.78
CA SER A 109 -14.64 8.60 -14.27
C SER A 109 -14.88 7.92 -15.61
N SER A 110 -13.83 7.76 -16.43
CA SER A 110 -13.97 7.13 -17.74
C SER A 110 -13.58 5.66 -17.69
N PRO A 111 -14.09 4.81 -18.60
CA PRO A 111 -13.66 3.41 -18.66
C PRO A 111 -12.15 3.26 -18.87
N GLU A 112 -11.55 4.14 -19.68
CA GLU A 112 -10.11 4.12 -19.94
C GLU A 112 -9.30 4.41 -18.68
N MET A 113 -9.72 5.42 -17.91
CA MET A 113 -9.06 5.75 -16.65
C MET A 113 -9.18 4.62 -15.62
N LYS A 114 -10.37 4.05 -15.53
CA LYS A 114 -10.60 2.92 -14.61
C LYS A 114 -9.72 1.73 -14.97
N ALA A 115 -9.58 1.45 -16.27
CA ALA A 115 -8.71 0.37 -16.73
C ALA A 115 -7.24 0.65 -16.40
N GLN A 116 -6.79 1.89 -16.57
CA GLN A 116 -5.43 2.29 -16.23
C GLN A 116 -5.13 2.09 -14.75
N TRP A 117 -6.04 2.50 -13.87
CA TRP A 117 -5.82 2.35 -12.44
C TRP A 117 -5.92 0.90 -11.99
N LYS A 118 -6.80 0.11 -12.61
CA LYS A 118 -6.84 -1.32 -12.37
C LYS A 118 -5.50 -1.98 -12.71
N GLU A 119 -4.93 -1.63 -13.85
CA GLU A 119 -3.62 -2.13 -14.27
C GLU A 119 -2.54 -1.70 -13.29
N MET A 120 -2.58 -0.44 -12.84
CA MET A 120 -1.62 0.07 -11.86
C MET A 120 -1.71 -0.70 -10.54
N GLY A 121 -2.92 -1.00 -10.08
CA GLY A 121 -3.12 -1.84 -8.90
C GLY A 121 -2.51 -3.22 -9.07
N GLY A 122 -2.68 -3.81 -10.23
CA GLY A 122 -2.07 -5.09 -10.57
C GLY A 122 -0.54 -5.03 -10.56
N GLN A 123 0.03 -3.95 -11.09
CA GLN A 123 1.47 -3.76 -11.09
C GLN A 123 2.03 -3.62 -9.68
N VAL A 124 1.31 -2.92 -8.80
CA VAL A 124 1.71 -2.79 -7.39
C VAL A 124 1.74 -4.17 -6.73
N LEU A 125 0.69 -4.97 -6.90
CA LEU A 125 0.65 -6.32 -6.35
C LEU A 125 1.80 -7.17 -6.88
N SER A 126 2.02 -7.15 -8.17
CA SER A 126 3.05 -7.94 -8.83
C SER A 126 4.45 -7.54 -8.36
N THR A 127 4.68 -6.25 -8.18
CA THR A 127 5.97 -5.73 -7.71
C THR A 127 6.24 -6.17 -6.26
N VAL A 128 5.22 -6.12 -5.41
CA VAL A 128 5.38 -6.48 -4.00
C VAL A 128 5.49 -7.99 -3.81
N LEU A 129 4.66 -8.76 -4.51
CA LEU A 129 4.54 -10.20 -4.25
C LEU A 129 5.29 -11.07 -5.25
N HIS A 130 5.82 -10.49 -6.35
CA HIS A 130 6.58 -11.20 -7.40
C HIS A 130 5.78 -12.31 -8.06
N VAL A 131 4.47 -12.15 -8.18
CA VAL A 131 3.57 -13.07 -8.87
C VAL A 131 2.60 -12.28 -9.74
N PRO A 132 1.99 -12.90 -10.77
CA PRO A 132 0.96 -12.21 -11.54
C PRO A 132 -0.22 -11.83 -10.64
N PRO A 133 -0.83 -10.65 -10.84
CA PRO A 133 -1.85 -10.16 -9.93
C PRO A 133 -3.12 -11.02 -9.90
N ASP A 134 -3.43 -11.71 -10.99
CA ASP A 134 -4.60 -12.59 -11.06
C ASP A 134 -4.45 -13.85 -10.21
N LYS A 135 -3.23 -14.13 -9.74
CA LYS A 135 -2.96 -15.27 -8.85
C LYS A 135 -3.13 -14.94 -7.38
N VAL A 136 -3.29 -13.67 -7.04
CA VAL A 136 -3.35 -13.22 -5.65
C VAL A 136 -4.78 -13.25 -5.13
N VAL A 137 -4.96 -13.82 -3.95
CA VAL A 137 -6.24 -13.80 -3.23
C VAL A 137 -6.00 -13.36 -1.80
N LEU A 138 -6.74 -12.36 -1.34
CA LEU A 138 -6.75 -11.96 0.06
C LEU A 138 -7.98 -12.56 0.74
N GLY A 139 -7.79 -13.06 1.94
CA GLY A 139 -8.87 -13.65 2.72
C GLY A 139 -8.51 -13.74 4.19
N PRO A 140 -9.29 -14.49 4.98
CA PRO A 140 -9.09 -14.58 6.44
C PRO A 140 -7.70 -15.10 6.85
N LYS A 141 -7.03 -15.82 5.98
CA LYS A 141 -5.66 -16.32 6.21
C LYS A 141 -4.58 -15.38 5.69
N GLY A 142 -4.95 -14.22 5.20
CA GLY A 142 -4.03 -13.27 4.59
C GLY A 142 -3.92 -13.50 3.09
N ILE A 143 -2.68 -13.49 2.57
CA ILE A 143 -2.41 -13.69 1.15
C ILE A 143 -2.34 -15.17 0.84
N THR A 144 -3.09 -15.58 -0.18
CA THR A 144 -2.98 -16.93 -0.76
C THR A 144 -2.85 -16.79 -2.27
N PHE A 145 -2.43 -17.87 -2.94
CA PHE A 145 -2.24 -17.86 -4.38
C PHE A 145 -3.07 -18.97 -5.02
N LYS A 146 -3.65 -18.64 -6.18
CA LYS A 146 -4.40 -19.64 -6.96
C LYS A 146 -3.47 -20.65 -7.61
#